data_96b5c1d35f84d9cc91130eac37d42801
#
_entry.id   96b5c1d35f84d9cc91130eac37d42801
#
_cell.length_a   1.000
_cell.length_b   1.000
_cell.length_c   1.000
_cell.angle_alpha   90.00
_cell.angle_beta   90.00
_cell.angle_gamma   90.00
#
_symmetry.space_group_name_H-M   'P 1'
#
loop_
_entity.id
_entity.type
_entity.pdbx_description
1 polymer ?
#
loop_
_entity_poly.entity_id
_entity_poly.type
_entity_poly.pdbx_seq_one_letter_code
_entity_poly.pdbx_strand_id
1 'polypeptide(L)'
;LSILNELKNRGVEDVAIFSIDALSGMEEAIEAVYPFSEVQKCIVHQIRNTMRYVTWRDRRPLARDLKTVYQAPTREAGWNALLALEEKWGDKYHLSIKSWKENWESLSTFFQYPEELRRLVYTTNPIESVNRQLRKVTKNKGVFPTDTSLLKMAYLAIINITKKWTVRTLEWSKILTQLVIKYERLAKYIS
;
A
#
# COMPACT_ATOMS: atom_id res chain seq x y z
N LEU A 1 6.87 15.01 5.76
CA LEU A 1 6.49 16.31 5.16
C LEU A 1 7.53 16.76 4.11
N SER A 2 8.83 16.81 4.41
CA SER A 2 9.89 17.28 3.49
C SER A 2 9.90 16.51 2.16
N ILE A 3 9.81 15.19 2.19
CA ILE A 3 9.78 14.34 0.99
C ILE A 3 8.55 14.63 0.11
N LEU A 4 7.38 14.83 0.70
CA LEU A 4 6.16 15.16 -0.06
C LEU A 4 6.26 16.55 -0.71
N ASN A 5 6.82 17.53 -0.01
CA ASN A 5 7.10 18.85 -0.57
C ASN A 5 8.12 18.78 -1.70
N GLU A 6 9.16 17.94 -1.56
CA GLU A 6 10.14 17.72 -2.63
C GLU A 6 9.48 17.11 -3.88
N LEU A 7 8.60 16.11 -3.73
CA LEU A 7 7.83 15.55 -4.85
C LEU A 7 7.02 16.65 -5.56
N LYS A 8 6.32 17.49 -4.79
CA LYS A 8 5.54 18.60 -5.33
C LYS A 8 6.43 19.61 -6.09
N ASN A 9 7.57 19.98 -5.54
CA ASN A 9 8.55 20.87 -6.16
C ASN A 9 9.16 20.26 -7.45
N ARG A 10 9.19 18.95 -7.57
CA ARG A 10 9.64 18.22 -8.77
C ARG A 10 8.55 18.00 -9.80
N GLY A 11 7.37 18.59 -9.63
CA GLY A 11 6.29 18.59 -10.60
C GLY A 11 5.21 17.52 -10.37
N VAL A 12 5.21 16.81 -9.23
CA VAL A 12 4.10 15.93 -8.86
C VAL A 12 3.00 16.81 -8.27
N GLU A 13 2.15 17.37 -9.12
CA GLU A 13 1.11 18.32 -8.72
C GLU A 13 -0.07 17.66 -8.03
N ASP A 14 -0.43 16.46 -8.43
CA ASP A 14 -1.58 15.72 -7.93
C ASP A 14 -1.26 14.24 -7.75
N VAL A 15 -1.82 13.64 -6.72
CA VAL A 15 -1.76 12.21 -6.44
C VAL A 15 -3.17 11.74 -6.11
N ALA A 16 -3.70 10.78 -6.85
CA ALA A 16 -5.04 10.27 -6.61
C ALA A 16 -5.14 9.52 -5.28
N ILE A 17 -4.21 8.59 -5.04
CA ILE A 17 -4.26 7.66 -3.90
C ILE A 17 -2.84 7.46 -3.36
N PHE A 18 -2.68 7.65 -2.06
CA PHE A 18 -1.49 7.21 -1.33
C PHE A 18 -1.77 5.86 -0.65
N SER A 19 -0.99 4.85 -1.00
CA SER A 19 -0.97 3.60 -0.23
C SER A 19 0.19 3.66 0.76
N ILE A 20 -0.12 3.67 2.05
CA ILE A 20 0.86 3.88 3.11
C ILE A 20 0.86 2.76 4.14
N ASP A 21 2.00 2.59 4.80
CA ASP A 21 2.08 1.81 6.03
C ASP A 21 1.46 2.61 7.18
N ALA A 22 1.11 1.94 8.27
CA ALA A 22 0.56 2.59 9.46
C ALA A 22 1.65 3.36 10.23
N LEU A 23 2.19 4.41 9.63
CA LEU A 23 3.15 5.32 10.23
C LEU A 23 2.41 6.54 10.79
N SER A 24 2.64 6.84 12.07
CA SER A 24 2.10 8.03 12.73
C SER A 24 2.53 9.31 12.00
N GLY A 25 1.62 10.26 11.82
CA GLY A 25 1.88 11.55 11.17
C GLY A 25 1.97 11.51 9.63
N MET A 26 1.82 10.32 9.01
CA MET A 26 1.91 10.22 7.55
C MET A 26 0.62 10.72 6.87
N GLU A 27 -0.54 10.40 7.44
CA GLU A 27 -1.84 10.86 6.92
C GLU A 27 -1.93 12.38 6.96
N GLU A 28 -1.59 12.98 8.10
CA GLU A 28 -1.58 14.43 8.30
C GLU A 28 -0.57 15.13 7.37
N ALA A 29 0.59 14.51 7.14
CA ALA A 29 1.57 15.05 6.21
C ALA A 29 1.09 15.01 4.75
N ILE A 30 0.36 13.95 4.37
CA ILE A 30 -0.24 13.84 3.03
C ILE A 30 -1.34 14.89 2.87
N GLU A 31 -2.25 15.01 3.83
CA GLU A 31 -3.33 15.98 3.80
C GLU A 31 -2.81 17.42 3.66
N ALA A 32 -1.72 17.76 4.37
CA ALA A 32 -1.10 19.07 4.30
C ALA A 32 -0.52 19.42 2.92
N VAL A 33 -0.01 18.45 2.16
CA VAL A 33 0.65 18.68 0.86
C VAL A 33 -0.26 18.36 -0.32
N TYR A 34 -1.06 17.31 -0.20
CA TYR A 34 -1.97 16.78 -1.21
C TYR A 34 -3.40 16.59 -0.65
N PRO A 35 -4.11 17.69 -0.34
CA PRO A 35 -5.39 17.65 0.37
C PRO A 35 -6.51 16.92 -0.39
N PHE A 36 -6.36 16.70 -1.68
CA PHE A 36 -7.34 15.99 -2.52
C PHE A 36 -7.02 14.52 -2.72
N SER A 37 -5.94 14.03 -2.12
CA SER A 37 -5.55 12.64 -2.21
C SER A 37 -6.32 11.76 -1.24
N GLU A 38 -6.68 10.57 -1.67
CA GLU A 38 -7.19 9.56 -0.76
C GLU A 38 -6.03 8.78 -0.12
N VAL A 39 -6.19 8.44 1.15
CA VAL A 39 -5.21 7.62 1.87
C VAL A 39 -5.76 6.23 2.08
N GLN A 40 -4.98 5.23 1.69
CA GLN A 40 -5.25 3.82 1.89
C GLN A 40 -4.16 3.21 2.75
N LYS A 41 -4.51 2.67 3.91
CA LYS A 41 -3.58 1.86 4.70
C LYS A 41 -3.30 0.53 4.01
N CYS A 42 -2.04 0.14 3.99
CA CYS A 42 -1.57 -1.05 3.29
C CYS A 42 -2.11 -2.33 3.92
N ILE A 43 -2.98 -3.03 3.19
CA ILE A 43 -3.57 -4.31 3.62
C ILE A 43 -2.49 -5.37 3.86
N VAL A 44 -1.45 -5.41 3.03
CA VAL A 44 -0.37 -6.39 3.16
C VAL A 44 0.41 -6.18 4.46
N HIS A 45 0.66 -4.93 4.86
CA HIS A 45 1.30 -4.62 6.14
C HIS A 45 0.40 -4.97 7.32
N GLN A 46 -0.90 -4.70 7.23
CA GLN A 46 -1.87 -5.12 8.26
C GLN A 46 -1.90 -6.64 8.43
N ILE A 47 -1.92 -7.40 7.32
CA ILE A 47 -1.83 -8.87 7.36
C ILE A 47 -0.51 -9.32 8.02
N ARG A 48 0.62 -8.75 7.63
CA ARG A 48 1.93 -9.09 8.21
C ARG A 48 1.98 -8.80 9.71
N ASN A 49 1.47 -7.67 10.13
CA ASN A 49 1.40 -7.31 11.55
C ASN A 49 0.54 -8.31 12.32
N THR A 50 -0.63 -8.68 11.78
CA THR A 50 -1.48 -9.72 12.35
C THR A 50 -0.69 -11.03 12.52
N MET A 51 -0.04 -11.50 11.46
CA MET A 51 0.67 -12.80 11.46
C MET A 51 1.90 -12.83 12.38
N ARG A 52 2.45 -11.69 12.80
CA ARG A 52 3.57 -11.67 13.78
C ARG A 52 3.18 -12.24 15.13
N TYR A 53 1.92 -12.09 15.52
CA TYR A 53 1.39 -12.52 16.83
C TYR A 53 0.63 -13.85 16.77
N VAL A 54 0.57 -14.47 15.59
CA VAL A 54 -0.16 -15.72 15.36
C VAL A 54 0.78 -16.90 15.43
N THR A 55 0.40 -17.94 16.19
CA THR A 55 1.17 -19.19 16.28
C THR A 55 1.27 -19.86 14.91
N TRP A 56 2.35 -20.59 14.68
CA TRP A 56 2.62 -21.27 13.40
C TRP A 56 1.45 -22.13 12.91
N ARG A 57 0.82 -22.85 13.82
CA ARG A 57 -0.32 -23.75 13.52
C ARG A 57 -1.52 -22.99 12.94
N ASP A 58 -1.78 -21.77 13.44
CA ASP A 58 -2.97 -21.00 13.09
C ASP A 58 -2.76 -20.03 11.94
N ARG A 59 -1.52 -19.79 11.51
CA ARG A 59 -1.22 -18.83 10.45
C ARG A 59 -1.95 -19.11 9.14
N ARG A 60 -1.98 -20.37 8.69
CA ARG A 60 -2.66 -20.75 7.45
C ARG A 60 -4.18 -20.63 7.56
N PRO A 61 -4.83 -21.18 8.59
CA PRO A 61 -6.27 -21.00 8.79
C PRO A 61 -6.67 -19.55 8.93
N LEU A 62 -6.02 -18.77 9.79
CA LEU A 62 -6.32 -17.34 9.96
C LEU A 62 -6.10 -16.54 8.67
N ALA A 63 -5.03 -16.80 7.94
CA ALA A 63 -4.78 -16.10 6.65
C ALA A 63 -5.87 -16.37 5.62
N ARG A 64 -6.43 -17.59 5.60
CA ARG A 64 -7.56 -17.94 4.74
C ARG A 64 -8.82 -17.19 5.15
N ASP A 65 -9.11 -17.14 6.45
CA ASP A 65 -10.27 -16.43 6.97
C ASP A 65 -10.11 -14.90 6.79
N LEU A 66 -8.92 -14.34 6.97
CA LEU A 66 -8.63 -12.93 6.64
C LEU A 66 -8.88 -12.59 5.17
N LYS A 67 -8.66 -13.55 4.26
CA LYS A 67 -8.91 -13.36 2.85
C LYS A 67 -10.36 -12.98 2.57
N THR A 68 -11.32 -13.55 3.30
CA THR A 68 -12.75 -13.24 3.14
C THR A 68 -13.06 -11.79 3.48
N VAL A 69 -12.28 -11.16 4.36
CA VAL A 69 -12.43 -9.76 4.75
C VAL A 69 -12.02 -8.83 3.60
N TYR A 70 -10.78 -8.92 3.12
CA TYR A 70 -10.25 -7.97 2.14
C TYR A 70 -10.53 -8.35 0.68
N GLN A 71 -11.04 -9.54 0.41
CA GLN A 71 -11.54 -9.94 -0.91
C GLN A 71 -13.07 -9.92 -1.02
N ALA A 72 -13.75 -9.39 -0.03
CA ALA A 72 -15.20 -9.22 -0.07
C ALA A 72 -15.62 -8.33 -1.26
N PRO A 73 -16.81 -8.54 -1.83
CA PRO A 73 -17.30 -7.76 -2.96
C PRO A 73 -17.58 -6.30 -2.56
N THR A 74 -18.04 -6.07 -1.33
CA THR A 74 -18.41 -4.75 -0.82
C THR A 74 -17.77 -4.49 0.53
N ARG A 75 -17.69 -3.20 0.93
CA ARG A 75 -17.20 -2.79 2.25
C ARG A 75 -18.03 -3.41 3.38
N GLU A 76 -19.34 -3.46 3.21
CA GLU A 76 -20.27 -4.07 4.17
C GLU A 76 -20.01 -5.58 4.33
N ALA A 77 -19.89 -6.29 3.22
CA ALA A 77 -19.56 -7.72 3.25
C ALA A 77 -18.19 -7.97 3.92
N GLY A 78 -17.21 -7.08 3.67
CA GLY A 78 -15.91 -7.13 4.32
C GLY A 78 -15.98 -6.91 5.83
N TRP A 79 -16.80 -5.97 6.27
CA TRP A 79 -17.05 -5.73 7.69
C TRP A 79 -17.71 -6.93 8.37
N ASN A 80 -18.74 -7.51 7.75
CA ASN A 80 -19.41 -8.70 8.27
C ASN A 80 -18.45 -9.90 8.37
N ALA A 81 -17.56 -10.06 7.38
CA ALA A 81 -16.51 -11.07 7.43
C ALA A 81 -15.51 -10.80 8.57
N LEU A 82 -15.22 -9.54 8.87
CA LEU A 82 -14.36 -9.16 10.01
C LEU A 82 -15.02 -9.48 11.36
N LEU A 83 -16.32 -9.27 11.48
CA LEU A 83 -17.07 -9.67 12.69
C LEU A 83 -17.07 -11.20 12.88
N ALA A 84 -17.29 -11.96 11.81
CA ALA A 84 -17.18 -13.43 11.85
C ALA A 84 -15.75 -13.89 12.18
N LEU A 85 -14.74 -13.17 11.72
CA LEU A 85 -13.34 -13.42 12.09
C LEU A 85 -13.10 -13.17 13.58
N GLU A 86 -13.68 -12.10 14.14
CA GLU A 86 -13.61 -11.80 15.57
C GLU A 86 -14.27 -12.90 16.42
N GLU A 87 -15.45 -13.35 16.02
CA GLU A 87 -16.17 -14.43 16.70
C GLU A 87 -15.34 -15.72 16.76
N LYS A 88 -14.62 -16.05 15.69
CA LYS A 88 -13.81 -17.25 15.58
C LYS A 88 -12.44 -17.15 16.25
N TRP A 89 -11.79 -16.01 16.18
CA TRP A 89 -10.40 -15.84 16.54
C TRP A 89 -10.14 -14.80 17.63
N GLY A 90 -11.18 -14.03 18.02
CA GLY A 90 -11.07 -12.90 18.93
C GLY A 90 -10.53 -13.27 20.30
N ASP A 91 -10.98 -14.39 20.87
CA ASP A 91 -10.49 -14.87 22.17
C ASP A 91 -8.98 -15.14 22.17
N LYS A 92 -8.48 -15.68 21.05
CA LYS A 92 -7.07 -16.08 20.94
C LYS A 92 -6.16 -14.96 20.45
N TYR A 93 -6.65 -14.11 19.55
CA TYR A 93 -5.87 -13.07 18.86
C TYR A 93 -6.53 -11.70 18.95
N HIS A 94 -7.08 -11.39 20.12
CA HIS A 94 -7.84 -10.16 20.38
C HIS A 94 -7.17 -8.89 19.84
N LEU A 95 -5.91 -8.64 20.18
CA LEU A 95 -5.19 -7.43 19.77
C LEU A 95 -5.04 -7.33 18.24
N SER A 96 -4.80 -8.46 17.58
CA SER A 96 -4.67 -8.49 16.12
C SER A 96 -5.99 -8.18 15.44
N ILE A 97 -7.09 -8.75 15.92
CA ILE A 97 -8.45 -8.51 15.37
C ILE A 97 -8.91 -7.08 15.68
N LYS A 98 -8.71 -6.61 16.91
CA LYS A 98 -9.01 -5.23 17.32
C LYS A 98 -8.33 -4.22 16.41
N SER A 99 -7.04 -4.43 16.05
CA SER A 99 -6.31 -3.56 15.13
C SER A 99 -6.97 -3.45 13.75
N TRP A 100 -7.62 -4.50 13.23
CA TRP A 100 -8.38 -4.43 11.98
C TRP A 100 -9.62 -3.55 12.12
N LYS A 101 -10.33 -3.67 13.24
CA LYS A 101 -11.55 -2.87 13.52
C LYS A 101 -11.21 -1.39 13.68
N GLU A 102 -10.19 -1.08 14.49
CA GLU A 102 -9.75 0.29 14.74
C GLU A 102 -9.25 1.01 13.49
N ASN A 103 -8.64 0.28 12.57
CA ASN A 103 -8.13 0.82 11.32
C ASN A 103 -9.10 0.61 10.13
N TRP A 104 -10.32 0.12 10.37
CA TRP A 104 -11.24 -0.27 9.30
C TRP A 104 -11.50 0.84 8.29
N GLU A 105 -11.69 2.07 8.73
CA GLU A 105 -11.95 3.21 7.85
C GLU A 105 -10.83 3.37 6.81
N SER A 106 -9.59 3.45 7.24
CA SER A 106 -8.44 3.62 6.36
C SER A 106 -8.05 2.34 5.61
N LEU A 107 -8.35 1.16 6.17
CA LEU A 107 -8.11 -0.13 5.50
C LEU A 107 -9.15 -0.42 4.42
N SER A 108 -10.40 0.03 4.60
CA SER A 108 -11.52 -0.29 3.70
C SER A 108 -11.72 0.71 2.56
N THR A 109 -10.90 1.75 2.48
CA THR A 109 -10.98 2.78 1.44
C THR A 109 -10.99 2.17 0.03
N PHE A 110 -10.21 1.10 -0.21
CA PHE A 110 -10.11 0.46 -1.51
C PHE A 110 -11.42 -0.16 -2.03
N PHE A 111 -12.40 -0.45 -1.16
CA PHE A 111 -13.69 -1.01 -1.59
C PHE A 111 -14.49 -0.04 -2.49
N GLN A 112 -14.21 1.24 -2.43
CA GLN A 112 -14.82 2.23 -3.31
C GLN A 112 -14.24 2.24 -4.74
N TYR A 113 -13.16 1.49 -4.99
CA TYR A 113 -12.53 1.41 -6.29
C TYR A 113 -13.03 0.20 -7.09
N PRO A 114 -13.02 0.31 -8.44
CA PRO A 114 -13.22 -0.83 -9.32
C PRO A 114 -12.17 -1.94 -9.09
N GLU A 115 -12.50 -3.17 -9.45
CA GLU A 115 -11.67 -4.33 -9.12
C GLU A 115 -10.23 -4.21 -9.64
N GLU A 116 -10.06 -3.69 -10.87
CA GLU A 116 -8.75 -3.50 -11.49
C GLU A 116 -7.86 -2.56 -10.67
N LEU A 117 -8.44 -1.46 -10.18
CA LEU A 117 -7.74 -0.50 -9.34
C LEU A 117 -7.50 -1.05 -7.92
N ARG A 118 -8.47 -1.81 -7.35
CA ARG A 118 -8.29 -2.46 -6.06
C ARG A 118 -7.03 -3.31 -6.04
N ARG A 119 -6.78 -4.09 -7.08
CA ARG A 119 -5.58 -4.95 -7.19
C ARG A 119 -4.28 -4.15 -7.10
N LEU A 120 -4.22 -2.97 -7.72
CA LEU A 120 -3.04 -2.11 -7.61
C LEU A 120 -2.84 -1.57 -6.20
N VAL A 121 -3.92 -1.18 -5.54
CA VAL A 121 -3.90 -0.52 -4.23
C VAL A 121 -3.55 -1.49 -3.10
N TYR A 122 -4.10 -2.72 -3.11
CA TYR A 122 -3.78 -3.69 -2.06
C TYR A 122 -2.63 -4.63 -2.38
N THR A 123 -2.06 -4.59 -3.59
CA THR A 123 -0.83 -5.29 -3.90
C THR A 123 0.34 -4.31 -3.87
N THR A 124 1.08 -4.28 -2.78
CA THR A 124 2.30 -3.44 -2.62
C THR A 124 3.49 -3.92 -3.45
N ASN A 125 3.26 -4.83 -4.38
CA ASN A 125 4.28 -5.51 -5.18
C ASN A 125 5.32 -4.58 -5.85
N PRO A 126 4.98 -3.41 -6.44
CA PRO A 126 5.97 -2.56 -7.08
C PRO A 126 7.01 -2.02 -6.09
N ILE A 127 6.57 -1.39 -4.99
CA ILE A 127 7.47 -0.79 -3.99
C ILE A 127 8.27 -1.87 -3.26
N GLU A 128 7.64 -2.98 -2.88
CA GLU A 128 8.36 -4.10 -2.27
C GLU A 128 9.39 -4.72 -3.22
N SER A 129 9.08 -4.82 -4.50
CA SER A 129 10.01 -5.29 -5.52
C SER A 129 11.23 -4.36 -5.62
N VAL A 130 11.01 -3.04 -5.66
CA VAL A 130 12.10 -2.04 -5.63
C VAL A 130 12.94 -2.17 -4.37
N ASN A 131 12.28 -2.17 -3.20
CA ASN A 131 12.98 -2.32 -1.91
C ASN A 131 13.78 -3.62 -1.83
N ARG A 132 13.25 -4.72 -2.32
CA ARG A 132 13.96 -6.01 -2.37
C ARG A 132 15.19 -5.93 -3.27
N GLN A 133 15.09 -5.26 -4.41
CA GLN A 133 16.22 -5.12 -5.33
C GLN A 133 17.28 -4.15 -4.77
N LEU A 134 16.88 -3.06 -4.15
CA LEU A 134 17.80 -2.17 -3.42
C LEU A 134 18.53 -2.93 -2.31
N ARG A 135 17.80 -3.74 -1.52
CA ARG A 135 18.42 -4.57 -0.47
C ARG A 135 19.44 -5.58 -1.01
N LYS A 136 19.26 -6.12 -2.22
CA LYS A 136 20.25 -7.03 -2.81
C LYS A 136 21.62 -6.38 -2.99
N VAL A 137 21.67 -5.10 -3.32
CA VAL A 137 22.92 -4.37 -3.54
C VAL A 137 23.45 -3.73 -2.26
N THR A 138 22.58 -3.39 -1.29
CA THR A 138 22.99 -2.73 -0.04
C THR A 138 23.31 -3.72 1.08
N LYS A 139 22.59 -4.85 1.18
CA LYS A 139 22.71 -5.80 2.30
C LYS A 139 24.11 -6.43 2.44
N ASN A 140 24.82 -6.62 1.34
CA ASN A 140 26.15 -7.24 1.35
C ASN A 140 27.28 -6.27 1.71
N LYS A 141 26.95 -4.96 1.90
CA LYS A 141 27.89 -3.95 2.36
C LYS A 141 27.51 -3.53 3.77
N GLY A 142 28.26 -4.00 4.74
CA GLY A 142 27.98 -3.75 6.16
C GLY A 142 28.09 -2.27 6.54
N VAL A 143 28.94 -1.49 5.87
CA VAL A 143 29.14 -0.05 6.11
C VAL A 143 29.40 0.66 4.79
N PHE A 144 28.84 1.85 4.64
CA PHE A 144 29.15 2.78 3.57
C PHE A 144 30.09 3.88 4.11
N PRO A 145 31.20 4.19 3.40
CA PRO A 145 32.15 5.21 3.85
C PRO A 145 31.54 6.61 3.97
N THR A 146 30.55 6.92 3.12
CA THR A 146 29.83 8.22 3.12
C THR A 146 28.40 8.02 2.62
N ASP A 147 27.49 8.93 2.98
CA ASP A 147 26.12 8.97 2.47
C ASP A 147 26.09 9.06 0.93
N THR A 148 27.03 9.81 0.36
CA THR A 148 27.19 9.93 -1.09
C THR A 148 27.47 8.58 -1.75
N SER A 149 28.25 7.71 -1.11
CA SER A 149 28.55 6.37 -1.65
C SER A 149 27.32 5.46 -1.65
N LEU A 150 26.48 5.58 -0.61
CA LEU A 150 25.18 4.88 -0.54
C LEU A 150 24.23 5.40 -1.64
N LEU A 151 24.13 6.73 -1.76
CA LEU A 151 23.26 7.36 -2.78
C LEU A 151 23.65 6.98 -4.21
N LYS A 152 24.96 6.99 -4.52
CA LYS A 152 25.46 6.56 -5.84
C LYS A 152 25.09 5.10 -6.13
N MET A 153 25.25 4.21 -5.14
CA MET A 153 24.89 2.80 -5.32
C MET A 153 23.38 2.62 -5.51
N ALA A 154 22.55 3.30 -4.70
CA ALA A 154 21.11 3.27 -4.82
C ALA A 154 20.67 3.79 -6.19
N TYR A 155 21.26 4.89 -6.67
CA TYR A 155 21.00 5.46 -7.99
C TYR A 155 21.29 4.47 -9.12
N LEU A 156 22.47 3.84 -9.13
CA LEU A 156 22.84 2.84 -10.13
C LEU A 156 21.92 1.62 -10.08
N ALA A 157 21.53 1.18 -8.89
CA ALA A 157 20.57 0.11 -8.73
C ALA A 157 19.21 0.48 -9.32
N ILE A 158 18.71 1.69 -9.06
CA ILE A 158 17.43 2.18 -9.60
C ILE A 158 17.48 2.25 -11.13
N ILE A 159 18.54 2.76 -11.74
CA ILE A 159 18.72 2.75 -13.22
C ILE A 159 18.60 1.34 -13.77
N ASN A 160 19.22 0.35 -13.12
CA ASN A 160 19.14 -1.05 -13.57
C ASN A 160 17.76 -1.68 -13.36
N ILE A 161 17.05 -1.28 -12.31
CA ILE A 161 15.69 -1.71 -12.03
C ILE A 161 14.73 -1.14 -13.08
N THR A 162 14.83 0.16 -13.38
CA THR A 162 13.94 0.86 -14.31
C THR A 162 14.08 0.42 -15.75
N LYS A 163 15.26 -0.06 -16.17
CA LYS A 163 15.44 -0.69 -17.48
C LYS A 163 14.50 -1.88 -17.72
N LYS A 164 14.05 -2.54 -16.66
CA LYS A 164 13.12 -3.68 -16.71
C LYS A 164 11.66 -3.27 -16.65
N TRP A 165 11.37 -1.98 -16.44
CA TRP A 165 10.00 -1.44 -16.36
C TRP A 165 9.47 -1.09 -17.77
N THR A 166 9.62 -2.00 -18.69
CA THR A 166 9.18 -1.83 -20.09
C THR A 166 7.77 -2.36 -20.33
N VAL A 167 7.22 -3.09 -19.36
CA VAL A 167 5.89 -3.70 -19.48
C VAL A 167 4.85 -2.68 -19.07
N ARG A 168 3.98 -2.29 -20.00
CA ARG A 168 2.77 -1.54 -19.67
C ARG A 168 1.92 -2.39 -18.73
N THR A 169 1.42 -1.80 -17.66
CA THR A 169 0.43 -2.45 -16.81
C THR A 169 -0.75 -2.85 -17.68
N LEU A 170 -1.04 -4.14 -17.74
CA LEU A 170 -2.23 -4.64 -18.44
C LEU A 170 -3.44 -3.83 -17.94
N GLU A 171 -4.26 -3.36 -18.89
CA GLU A 171 -5.47 -2.57 -18.61
C GLU A 171 -5.24 -1.17 -18.05
N TRP A 172 -4.03 -0.59 -18.17
CA TRP A 172 -3.75 0.76 -17.65
C TRP A 172 -4.72 1.82 -18.20
N SER A 173 -5.12 1.74 -19.46
CA SER A 173 -6.13 2.63 -20.05
C SER A 173 -7.48 2.56 -19.34
N LYS A 174 -7.94 1.37 -18.98
CA LYS A 174 -9.18 1.20 -18.20
C LYS A 174 -9.05 1.83 -16.81
N ILE A 175 -7.92 1.57 -16.14
CA ILE A 175 -7.64 2.13 -14.82
C ILE A 175 -7.63 3.66 -14.86
N LEU A 176 -6.97 4.26 -15.86
CA LEU A 176 -6.96 5.71 -16.06
C LEU A 176 -8.37 6.27 -16.29
N THR A 177 -9.16 5.63 -17.16
CA THR A 177 -10.54 6.04 -17.41
C THR A 177 -11.36 6.02 -16.12
N GLN A 178 -11.25 4.97 -15.32
CA GLN A 178 -11.94 4.85 -14.04
C GLN A 178 -11.47 5.88 -13.01
N LEU A 179 -10.16 6.17 -12.97
CA LEU A 179 -9.61 7.22 -12.12
C LEU A 179 -10.13 8.59 -12.50
N VAL A 180 -10.25 8.90 -13.80
CA VAL A 180 -10.81 10.18 -14.26
C VAL A 180 -12.29 10.30 -13.96
N ILE A 181 -13.06 9.24 -14.17
CA ILE A 181 -14.48 9.22 -13.80
C ILE A 181 -14.65 9.50 -12.30
N LYS A 182 -13.81 8.92 -11.45
CA LYS A 182 -13.88 9.14 -10.00
C LYS A 182 -13.29 10.49 -9.57
N TYR A 183 -12.23 10.94 -10.21
CA TYR A 183 -11.49 12.16 -9.89
C TYR A 183 -11.38 13.05 -11.14
N GLU A 184 -12.44 13.79 -11.46
CA GLU A 184 -12.53 14.65 -12.64
C GLU A 184 -11.31 15.59 -12.80
N ARG A 185 -10.72 16.03 -11.67
CA ARG A 185 -9.52 16.85 -11.64
C ARG A 185 -8.30 16.21 -12.34
N LEU A 186 -8.29 14.88 -12.52
CA LEU A 186 -7.22 14.16 -13.21
C LEU A 186 -7.36 14.16 -14.73
N ALA A 187 -8.49 14.59 -15.29
CA ALA A 187 -8.74 14.61 -16.73
C ALA A 187 -7.66 15.41 -17.49
N LYS A 188 -7.18 16.51 -16.89
CA LYS A 188 -6.13 17.37 -17.48
C LYS A 188 -4.78 16.67 -17.69
N TYR A 189 -4.54 15.49 -17.09
CA TYR A 189 -3.29 14.74 -17.22
C TYR A 189 -3.38 13.57 -18.22
N ILE A 190 -4.53 13.38 -18.88
CA ILE A 190 -4.78 12.24 -19.78
C ILE A 190 -4.95 12.67 -21.24
N SER A 191 -4.92 13.96 -21.48
CA SER A 191 -4.98 14.56 -22.83
C SER A 191 -3.72 14.28 -23.63
#